data_cecbf32d8269c147013bcdd10c6aed0f
#
_entry.id   cecbf32d8269c147013bcdd10c6aed0f
#
_cell.length_a   1.000
_cell.length_b   1.000
_cell.length_c   1.000
_cell.angle_alpha   90.00
_cell.angle_beta   90.00
_cell.angle_gamma   90.00
#
_symmetry.space_group_name_H-M   'P 1'
#
loop_
_entity.id
_entity.type
_entity.pdbx_description
1 polymer ?
#
loop_
_entity_poly.entity_id
_entity_poly.type
_entity_poly.pdbx_seq_one_letter_code
_entity_poly.pdbx_strand_id
1 'polypeptide(L)'
;ELMDAGVVSAKIEGRLRTPEYAAAAVAACRAVREGQPYDEKLVRDIFSRSGFTDGYLTNHNDGRMFGVRTEADAAATRAATPKARELFRRELQRVPIQYTVSGGVEDGGIKLTAADDAGNRVNVYSADEPQPAQKDPLPGIERALNKTGGTPFAAAGITVDAGEGSLGFLPGSAWNVKGREALDKLLEKRSEVTPH
;
A
#
# COMPACT_ATOMS: atom_id res chain seq x y z
N GLU A 1 9.04 25.14 -3.50
CA GLU A 1 10.39 25.65 -3.88
C GLU A 1 11.16 24.64 -4.73
N LEU A 2 11.57 23.45 -4.24
CA LEU A 2 12.34 22.49 -5.06
C LEU A 2 11.57 22.00 -6.30
N MET A 3 10.28 21.71 -6.16
CA MET A 3 9.43 21.34 -7.31
C MET A 3 9.28 22.52 -8.28
N ASP A 4 9.10 23.73 -7.78
CA ASP A 4 9.00 24.96 -8.59
C ASP A 4 10.31 25.26 -9.32
N ALA A 5 11.44 24.85 -8.74
CA ALA A 5 12.77 24.91 -9.35
C ALA A 5 13.04 23.82 -10.40
N GLY A 6 12.04 22.98 -10.71
CA GLY A 6 12.15 21.93 -11.73
C GLY A 6 12.77 20.61 -11.23
N VAL A 7 12.91 20.40 -9.93
CA VAL A 7 13.38 19.12 -9.38
C VAL A 7 12.30 18.07 -9.57
N VAL A 8 12.58 17.07 -10.40
CA VAL A 8 11.63 16.00 -10.77
C VAL A 8 11.72 14.77 -9.87
N SER A 9 12.81 14.62 -9.12
CA SER A 9 13.02 13.46 -8.23
C SER A 9 13.89 13.88 -7.04
N ALA A 10 13.49 13.43 -5.84
CA ALA A 10 14.25 13.61 -4.61
C ALA A 10 14.76 12.25 -4.12
N LYS A 11 16.09 12.10 -4.04
CA LYS A 11 16.73 10.89 -3.51
C LYS A 11 16.82 10.98 -1.99
N ILE A 12 16.22 10.02 -1.31
CA ILE A 12 16.32 9.86 0.14
C ILE A 12 17.39 8.80 0.43
N GLU A 13 18.40 9.17 1.18
CA GLU A 13 19.47 8.26 1.59
C GLU A 13 19.41 7.97 3.09
N GLY A 14 19.45 6.69 3.43
CA GLY A 14 19.49 6.20 4.80
C GLY A 14 20.66 5.24 5.07
N ARG A 15 21.74 5.31 4.29
CA ARG A 15 22.90 4.43 4.46
C ARG A 15 23.42 4.48 5.91
N LEU A 16 23.57 3.31 6.53
CA LEU A 16 23.94 3.17 7.95
C LEU A 16 22.92 3.80 8.92
N ARG A 17 21.69 3.99 8.49
CA ARG A 17 20.58 4.45 9.33
C ARG A 17 19.57 3.33 9.54
N THR A 18 18.70 3.53 10.53
CA THR A 18 17.62 2.56 10.81
C THR A 18 16.45 2.70 9.81
N PRO A 19 15.63 1.67 9.66
CA PRO A 19 14.42 1.76 8.83
C PRO A 19 13.48 2.89 9.24
N GLU A 20 13.41 3.21 10.54
CA GLU A 20 12.61 4.30 11.08
C GLU A 20 13.04 5.66 10.52
N TYR A 21 14.33 5.85 10.31
CA TYR A 21 14.87 7.05 9.68
C TYR A 21 14.35 7.20 8.26
N ALA A 22 14.49 6.17 7.44
CA ALA A 22 14.02 6.19 6.04
C ALA A 22 12.49 6.38 5.97
N ALA A 23 11.74 5.68 6.83
CA ALA A 23 10.28 5.77 6.87
C ALA A 23 9.79 7.18 7.24
N ALA A 24 10.40 7.82 8.25
CA ALA A 24 10.05 9.18 8.66
C ALA A 24 10.34 10.20 7.54
N ALA A 25 11.49 10.07 6.84
CA ALA A 25 11.83 10.92 5.71
C ALA A 25 10.84 10.78 4.55
N VAL A 26 10.55 9.53 4.15
CA VAL A 26 9.60 9.23 3.07
C VAL A 26 8.20 9.76 3.40
N ALA A 27 7.73 9.53 4.63
CA ALA A 27 6.41 10.00 5.07
C ALA A 27 6.31 11.54 5.02
N ALA A 28 7.32 12.25 5.51
CA ALA A 28 7.35 13.71 5.49
C ALA A 28 7.41 14.27 4.05
N CYS A 29 8.31 13.76 3.20
CA CYS A 29 8.43 14.19 1.82
C CYS A 29 7.15 13.93 1.03
N ARG A 30 6.50 12.80 1.27
CA ARG A 30 5.22 12.47 0.65
C ARG A 30 4.11 13.43 1.08
N ALA A 31 3.97 13.66 2.38
CA ALA A 31 2.96 14.59 2.90
C ALA A 31 3.12 16.00 2.31
N VAL A 32 4.35 16.53 2.28
CA VAL A 32 4.65 17.84 1.67
C VAL A 32 4.28 17.86 0.19
N ARG A 33 4.61 16.80 -0.57
CA ARG A 33 4.26 16.70 -1.99
C ARG A 33 2.73 16.69 -2.21
N GLU A 34 1.99 16.06 -1.31
CA GLU A 34 0.52 15.95 -1.36
C GLU A 34 -0.19 17.15 -0.72
N GLY A 35 0.56 18.19 -0.29
CA GLY A 35 0.01 19.37 0.38
C GLY A 35 -0.59 19.06 1.76
N GLN A 36 -0.17 17.96 2.39
CA GLN A 36 -0.64 17.51 3.69
C GLN A 36 0.33 17.90 4.80
N PRO A 37 -0.14 18.11 6.02
CA PRO A 37 0.74 18.30 7.17
C PRO A 37 1.53 17.02 7.46
N TYR A 38 2.77 17.17 7.92
CA TYR A 38 3.59 16.07 8.40
C TYR A 38 3.96 16.23 9.88
N ASP A 39 4.38 15.16 10.52
CA ASP A 39 4.82 15.19 11.90
C ASP A 39 6.25 15.74 12.02
N GLU A 40 6.35 17.05 12.12
CA GLU A 40 7.65 17.74 12.24
C GLU A 40 8.43 17.26 13.47
N LYS A 41 7.74 17.02 14.59
CA LYS A 41 8.38 16.53 15.82
C LYS A 41 8.99 15.16 15.62
N LEU A 42 8.29 14.23 14.97
CA LEU A 42 8.81 12.90 14.66
C LEU A 42 10.08 12.99 13.79
N VAL A 43 10.04 13.81 12.74
CA VAL A 43 11.20 14.04 11.88
C VAL A 43 12.36 14.61 12.70
N ARG A 44 12.11 15.63 13.50
CA ARG A 44 13.12 16.25 14.36
C ARG A 44 13.77 15.24 15.31
N ASP A 45 12.97 14.48 16.03
CA ASP A 45 13.45 13.51 17.03
C ASP A 45 14.24 12.35 16.40
N ILE A 46 13.88 11.92 15.21
CA ILE A 46 14.57 10.81 14.50
C ILE A 46 15.88 11.29 13.85
N PHE A 47 15.94 12.53 13.37
CA PHE A 47 17.06 13.04 12.56
C PHE A 47 18.05 13.87 13.35
N SER A 48 17.64 14.51 14.47
CA SER A 48 18.43 15.52 15.13
C SER A 48 19.82 15.05 15.57
N ARG A 49 20.76 15.94 15.36
CA ARG A 49 22.12 15.91 15.92
C ARG A 49 22.43 17.32 16.41
N SER A 50 21.84 17.71 17.54
CA SER A 50 21.88 19.06 18.07
C SER A 50 21.15 20.11 17.21
N GLY A 51 20.13 19.69 16.44
CA GLY A 51 19.26 20.56 15.65
C GLY A 51 19.35 20.36 14.14
N PHE A 52 18.82 21.33 13.42
CA PHE A 52 18.80 21.42 11.97
C PHE A 52 19.47 22.72 11.53
N THR A 53 19.99 22.74 10.30
CA THR A 53 20.60 23.90 9.70
C THR A 53 20.08 24.09 8.29
N ASP A 54 19.95 25.32 7.87
CA ASP A 54 19.65 25.74 6.51
C ASP A 54 20.89 26.29 5.77
N GLY A 55 22.07 26.06 6.35
CA GLY A 55 23.33 26.66 5.89
C GLY A 55 23.59 26.46 4.40
N TYR A 56 23.32 25.28 3.84
CA TYR A 56 23.44 25.04 2.39
C TYR A 56 22.41 25.83 1.57
N LEU A 57 21.19 25.97 2.07
CA LEU A 57 20.14 26.69 1.37
C LEU A 57 20.38 28.19 1.37
N THR A 58 20.91 28.72 2.46
CA THR A 58 21.15 30.14 2.68
C THR A 58 22.60 30.57 2.36
N ASN A 59 23.44 29.63 1.91
CA ASN A 59 24.89 29.83 1.65
C ASN A 59 25.69 30.33 2.86
N HIS A 60 25.26 29.92 4.08
CA HIS A 60 25.97 30.19 5.32
C HIS A 60 26.67 28.92 5.82
N ASN A 61 27.80 28.57 5.21
CA ASN A 61 28.54 27.35 5.49
C ASN A 61 29.53 27.60 6.66
N ASP A 62 29.10 27.33 7.87
CA ASP A 62 29.92 27.51 9.10
C ASP A 62 29.86 26.26 10.01
N GLY A 63 30.51 26.37 11.18
CA GLY A 63 30.60 25.28 12.14
C GLY A 63 29.25 24.78 12.68
N ARG A 64 28.15 25.52 12.55
CA ARG A 64 26.80 25.11 12.95
C ARG A 64 26.23 23.99 12.07
N MET A 65 26.85 23.73 10.92
CA MET A 65 26.47 22.63 10.03
C MET A 65 26.95 21.27 10.53
N PHE A 66 27.87 21.24 11.48
CA PHE A 66 28.43 20.03 12.06
C PHE A 66 27.75 19.72 13.40
N GLY A 67 26.59 19.04 13.33
CA GLY A 67 25.88 18.60 14.53
C GLY A 67 26.58 17.41 15.23
N VAL A 68 26.70 17.49 16.55
CA VAL A 68 27.14 16.38 17.38
C VAL A 68 25.95 15.80 18.10
N ARG A 69 25.75 14.49 17.99
CA ARG A 69 24.63 13.82 18.67
C ARG A 69 24.84 13.82 20.17
N THR A 70 23.91 14.38 20.91
CA THR A 70 23.89 14.42 22.36
C THR A 70 23.11 13.26 22.96
N GLU A 71 23.23 13.04 24.29
CA GLU A 71 22.37 12.05 24.98
C GLU A 71 20.89 12.44 24.92
N ALA A 72 20.58 13.73 24.92
CA ALA A 72 19.21 14.22 24.74
C ALA A 72 18.64 13.82 23.36
N ASP A 73 19.45 13.95 22.29
CA ASP A 73 19.03 13.50 20.93
C ASP A 73 18.83 11.97 20.92
N ALA A 74 19.69 11.23 21.61
CA ALA A 74 19.55 9.77 21.68
C ALA A 74 18.28 9.37 22.44
N ALA A 75 17.95 10.06 23.52
CA ALA A 75 16.72 9.83 24.29
C ALA A 75 15.47 10.17 23.48
N ALA A 76 15.47 11.31 22.77
CA ALA A 76 14.39 11.71 21.88
C ALA A 76 14.16 10.67 20.76
N THR A 77 15.24 10.18 20.13
CA THR A 77 15.16 9.13 19.11
C THR A 77 14.57 7.84 19.67
N ARG A 78 15.01 7.40 20.87
CA ARG A 78 14.45 6.20 21.52
C ARG A 78 12.95 6.34 21.76
N ALA A 79 12.51 7.50 22.23
CA ALA A 79 11.09 7.78 22.48
C ALA A 79 10.25 7.84 21.18
N ALA A 80 10.81 8.34 20.09
CA ALA A 80 10.13 8.48 18.80
C ALA A 80 10.10 7.18 17.97
N THR A 81 11.04 6.25 18.20
CA THR A 81 11.18 5.00 17.43
C THR A 81 9.89 4.18 17.33
N PRO A 82 9.10 3.94 18.41
CA PRO A 82 7.86 3.17 18.29
C PRO A 82 6.86 3.81 17.31
N LYS A 83 6.71 5.13 17.33
CA LYS A 83 5.85 5.86 16.43
C LYS A 83 6.33 5.78 14.98
N ALA A 84 7.64 5.88 14.75
CA ALA A 84 8.22 5.74 13.41
C ALA A 84 8.02 4.32 12.84
N ARG A 85 8.05 3.28 13.69
CA ARG A 85 7.78 1.90 13.27
C ARG A 85 6.37 1.69 12.75
N GLU A 86 5.38 2.39 13.27
CA GLU A 86 4.01 2.29 12.78
C GLU A 86 3.88 2.70 11.29
N LEU A 87 4.81 3.54 10.77
CA LEU A 87 4.81 3.97 9.37
C LEU A 87 5.04 2.82 8.38
N PHE A 88 5.67 1.73 8.80
CA PHE A 88 5.99 0.58 7.95
C PHE A 88 5.64 -0.77 8.57
N ARG A 89 4.89 -0.77 9.67
CA ARG A 89 4.50 -1.99 10.38
C ARG A 89 3.58 -2.88 9.56
N ARG A 90 2.78 -2.29 8.67
CA ARG A 90 1.82 -2.99 7.82
C ARG A 90 2.03 -2.58 6.38
N GLU A 91 1.77 -3.52 5.46
CA GLU A 91 1.66 -3.20 4.05
C GLU A 91 0.58 -2.14 3.84
N LEU A 92 0.91 -1.09 3.09
CA LEU A 92 -0.05 -0.05 2.75
C LEU A 92 -0.75 -0.41 1.45
N GLN A 93 -2.04 -0.66 1.53
CA GLN A 93 -2.90 -0.97 0.41
C GLN A 93 -3.15 0.28 -0.42
N ARG A 94 -2.40 0.45 -1.51
CA ARG A 94 -2.41 1.67 -2.34
C ARG A 94 -2.74 1.41 -3.80
N VAL A 95 -2.68 0.17 -4.24
CA VAL A 95 -2.97 -0.22 -5.61
C VAL A 95 -4.44 -0.57 -5.72
N PRO A 96 -5.25 0.26 -6.38
CA PRO A 96 -6.66 -0.04 -6.56
C PRO A 96 -6.83 -1.24 -7.48
N ILE A 97 -7.73 -2.15 -7.10
CA ILE A 97 -8.12 -3.28 -7.92
C ILE A 97 -9.63 -3.34 -8.11
N GLN A 98 -10.02 -3.74 -9.30
CA GLN A 98 -11.40 -4.07 -9.64
C GLN A 98 -11.56 -5.57 -9.71
N TYR A 99 -12.57 -6.08 -9.05
CA TYR A 99 -12.99 -7.47 -9.17
C TYR A 99 -14.19 -7.57 -10.13
N THR A 100 -14.18 -8.59 -10.97
CA THR A 100 -15.35 -9.00 -11.74
C THR A 100 -15.64 -10.47 -11.43
N VAL A 101 -16.83 -10.74 -10.97
CA VAL A 101 -17.35 -12.09 -10.73
C VAL A 101 -18.26 -12.43 -11.88
N SER A 102 -17.99 -13.50 -12.61
CA SER A 102 -18.82 -13.94 -13.75
C SER A 102 -19.09 -15.45 -13.73
N GLY A 103 -20.11 -15.88 -14.46
CA GLY A 103 -20.63 -17.23 -14.41
C GLY A 103 -21.65 -17.42 -13.30
N GLY A 104 -22.03 -18.65 -13.01
CA GLY A 104 -23.04 -18.96 -12.02
C GLY A 104 -23.46 -20.43 -12.04
N VAL A 105 -24.67 -20.69 -11.50
CA VAL A 105 -25.24 -22.05 -11.41
C VAL A 105 -25.39 -22.70 -12.77
N GLU A 106 -25.85 -21.94 -13.75
CA GLU A 106 -26.12 -22.43 -15.10
C GLU A 106 -24.85 -22.67 -15.91
N ASP A 107 -23.77 -21.92 -15.61
CA ASP A 107 -22.45 -22.10 -16.21
C ASP A 107 -21.62 -23.22 -15.55
N GLY A 108 -22.12 -23.82 -14.49
CA GLY A 108 -21.42 -24.87 -13.73
C GLY A 108 -20.18 -24.38 -12.99
N GLY A 109 -20.02 -23.05 -12.81
CA GLY A 109 -18.87 -22.51 -12.12
C GLY A 109 -18.83 -20.98 -12.10
N ILE A 110 -17.91 -20.47 -11.28
CA ILE A 110 -17.68 -19.03 -11.11
C ILE A 110 -16.24 -18.70 -11.50
N LYS A 111 -16.08 -17.62 -12.23
CA LYS A 111 -14.78 -17.01 -12.54
C LYS A 111 -14.65 -15.70 -11.78
N LEU A 112 -13.58 -15.57 -11.03
CA LEU A 112 -13.15 -14.30 -10.40
C LEU A 112 -12.03 -13.69 -11.23
N THR A 113 -12.23 -12.49 -11.74
CA THR A 113 -11.21 -11.69 -12.40
C THR A 113 -10.78 -10.57 -11.46
N ALA A 114 -9.47 -10.37 -11.28
CA ALA A 114 -8.92 -9.21 -10.61
C ALA A 114 -8.07 -8.42 -11.61
N ALA A 115 -8.24 -7.09 -11.62
CA ALA A 115 -7.50 -6.19 -12.49
C ALA A 115 -7.00 -4.97 -11.69
N ASP A 116 -5.75 -4.56 -11.91
CA ASP A 116 -5.16 -3.38 -11.27
C ASP A 116 -5.19 -2.13 -12.19
N ASP A 117 -4.71 -1.02 -11.64
CA ASP A 117 -4.59 0.27 -12.31
C ASP A 117 -3.54 0.33 -13.44
N ALA A 118 -2.62 -0.65 -13.48
CA ALA A 118 -1.61 -0.78 -14.52
C ALA A 118 -2.06 -1.67 -15.70
N GLY A 119 -3.30 -2.19 -15.65
CA GLY A 119 -3.87 -3.06 -16.69
C GLY A 119 -3.51 -4.54 -16.53
N ASN A 120 -2.84 -4.93 -15.44
CA ASN A 120 -2.64 -6.35 -15.15
C ASN A 120 -3.98 -6.99 -14.80
N ARG A 121 -4.22 -8.18 -15.35
CA ARG A 121 -5.46 -8.93 -15.15
C ARG A 121 -5.17 -10.40 -14.95
N VAL A 122 -5.83 -11.01 -13.96
CA VAL A 122 -5.75 -12.44 -13.67
C VAL A 122 -7.13 -13.03 -13.49
N ASN A 123 -7.25 -14.31 -13.76
CA ASN A 123 -8.48 -15.09 -13.61
C ASN A 123 -8.26 -16.24 -12.64
N VAL A 124 -9.24 -16.48 -11.79
CA VAL A 124 -9.31 -17.60 -10.86
C VAL A 124 -10.68 -18.24 -11.01
N TYR A 125 -10.69 -19.56 -11.13
CA TYR A 125 -11.92 -20.34 -11.31
C TYR A 125 -12.30 -21.05 -10.03
N SER A 126 -13.59 -21.15 -9.73
CA SER A 126 -14.08 -22.01 -8.66
C SER A 126 -13.91 -23.47 -9.02
N ALA A 127 -13.43 -24.26 -8.07
CA ALA A 127 -13.48 -25.71 -8.18
C ALA A 127 -14.84 -26.26 -7.69
N ASP A 128 -15.56 -25.46 -6.90
CA ASP A 128 -16.86 -25.82 -6.34
C ASP A 128 -17.97 -25.25 -7.25
N GLU A 129 -18.97 -26.07 -7.52
CA GLU A 129 -20.18 -25.64 -8.23
C GLU A 129 -21.04 -24.77 -7.32
N PRO A 130 -21.47 -23.58 -7.79
CA PRO A 130 -22.33 -22.72 -7.01
C PRO A 130 -23.72 -23.39 -6.84
N GLN A 131 -24.26 -23.30 -5.65
CA GLN A 131 -25.60 -23.79 -5.32
C GLN A 131 -26.63 -22.66 -5.52
N PRO A 132 -27.91 -22.97 -5.79
CA PRO A 132 -28.93 -21.95 -5.83
C PRO A 132 -28.96 -21.09 -4.55
N ALA A 133 -28.87 -19.78 -4.70
CA ALA A 133 -28.82 -18.86 -3.57
C ALA A 133 -30.24 -18.62 -3.01
N GLN A 134 -30.42 -18.74 -1.70
CA GLN A 134 -31.66 -18.37 -1.02
C GLN A 134 -31.75 -16.87 -0.69
N LYS A 135 -30.61 -16.17 -0.72
CA LYS A 135 -30.48 -14.72 -0.45
C LYS A 135 -29.44 -14.15 -1.39
N ASP A 136 -29.45 -12.82 -1.56
CA ASP A 136 -28.43 -12.13 -2.33
C ASP A 136 -27.02 -12.49 -1.82
N PRO A 137 -26.16 -13.11 -2.65
CA PRO A 137 -24.82 -13.52 -2.26
C PRO A 137 -23.83 -12.34 -2.22
N LEU A 138 -24.15 -11.21 -2.84
CA LEU A 138 -23.25 -10.07 -3.05
C LEU A 138 -22.62 -9.53 -1.74
N PRO A 139 -23.38 -9.31 -0.65
CA PRO A 139 -22.77 -8.81 0.59
C PRO A 139 -21.72 -9.75 1.21
N GLY A 140 -21.88 -11.05 0.99
CA GLY A 140 -20.92 -12.08 1.42
C GLY A 140 -19.64 -12.05 0.59
N ILE A 141 -19.77 -11.90 -0.71
CA ILE A 141 -18.69 -11.78 -1.68
C ILE A 141 -17.87 -10.52 -1.40
N GLU A 142 -18.52 -9.39 -1.26
CA GLU A 142 -17.88 -8.11 -0.93
C GLU A 142 -17.06 -8.20 0.36
N ARG A 143 -17.64 -8.77 1.41
CA ARG A 143 -16.94 -8.96 2.69
C ARG A 143 -15.71 -9.84 2.56
N ALA A 144 -15.74 -10.85 1.69
CA ALA A 144 -14.62 -11.75 1.48
C ALA A 144 -13.53 -11.10 0.62
N LEU A 145 -13.89 -10.48 -0.50
CA LEU A 145 -12.95 -9.89 -1.45
C LEU A 145 -12.32 -8.59 -0.95
N ASN A 146 -12.95 -7.88 -0.02
CA ASN A 146 -12.35 -6.73 0.66
C ASN A 146 -11.23 -7.10 1.65
N LYS A 147 -10.99 -8.40 1.90
CA LYS A 147 -9.88 -8.87 2.76
C LYS A 147 -8.56 -8.89 2.00
N THR A 148 -8.03 -7.73 1.66
CA THR A 148 -6.78 -7.56 0.91
C THR A 148 -5.53 -7.38 1.80
N GLY A 149 -5.67 -7.53 3.12
CA GLY A 149 -4.58 -7.35 4.09
C GLY A 149 -3.34 -8.20 3.80
N GLY A 150 -2.15 -7.65 4.02
CA GLY A 150 -0.85 -8.27 3.69
C GLY A 150 -0.50 -8.22 2.21
N THR A 151 -1.19 -7.40 1.41
CA THR A 151 -0.89 -7.12 0.00
C THR A 151 -0.91 -5.61 -0.26
N PRO A 152 -0.30 -5.11 -1.34
CA PRO A 152 -0.36 -3.70 -1.71
C PRO A 152 -1.74 -3.27 -2.25
N PHE A 153 -2.66 -4.20 -2.43
CA PHE A 153 -3.93 -3.98 -3.12
C PHE A 153 -5.04 -3.47 -2.20
N ALA A 154 -5.88 -2.57 -2.73
CA ALA A 154 -7.12 -2.12 -2.13
C ALA A 154 -8.29 -2.42 -3.08
N ALA A 155 -9.31 -3.14 -2.64
CA ALA A 155 -10.50 -3.35 -3.44
C ALA A 155 -11.21 -2.01 -3.68
N ALA A 156 -11.25 -1.58 -4.95
CA ALA A 156 -11.89 -0.33 -5.36
C ALA A 156 -13.33 -0.55 -5.86
N GLY A 157 -13.65 -1.77 -6.30
CA GLY A 157 -15.00 -2.12 -6.71
C GLY A 157 -15.15 -3.61 -7.02
N ILE A 158 -16.39 -4.07 -7.00
CA ILE A 158 -16.77 -5.45 -7.31
C ILE A 158 -17.96 -5.39 -8.27
N THR A 159 -17.80 -5.95 -9.45
CA THR A 159 -18.86 -6.07 -10.45
C THR A 159 -19.27 -7.54 -10.57
N VAL A 160 -20.56 -7.79 -10.62
CA VAL A 160 -21.12 -9.13 -10.87
C VAL A 160 -21.73 -9.16 -12.27
N ASP A 161 -21.30 -10.14 -13.06
CA ASP A 161 -21.80 -10.43 -14.39
C ASP A 161 -22.23 -11.90 -14.45
N ALA A 162 -23.43 -12.16 -13.99
CA ALA A 162 -24.04 -13.50 -14.01
C ALA A 162 -24.78 -13.81 -15.31
N GLY A 163 -24.72 -12.92 -16.31
CA GLY A 163 -25.50 -13.05 -17.52
C GLY A 163 -27.02 -13.03 -17.26
N GLU A 164 -27.76 -13.93 -17.90
CA GLU A 164 -29.21 -14.11 -17.67
C GLU A 164 -29.50 -15.05 -16.48
N GLY A 165 -28.47 -15.68 -15.91
CA GLY A 165 -28.58 -16.67 -14.84
C GLY A 165 -28.39 -16.10 -13.42
N SER A 166 -28.37 -16.99 -12.46
CA SER A 166 -28.09 -16.67 -11.05
C SER A 166 -26.64 -16.98 -10.71
N LEU A 167 -25.93 -16.01 -10.09
CA LEU A 167 -24.57 -16.23 -9.58
C LEU A 167 -24.48 -17.46 -8.63
N GLY A 168 -25.56 -17.72 -7.90
CA GLY A 168 -25.59 -18.79 -6.92
C GLY A 168 -24.80 -18.47 -5.64
N PHE A 169 -24.76 -19.44 -4.76
CA PHE A 169 -24.10 -19.34 -3.45
C PHE A 169 -22.83 -20.19 -3.41
N LEU A 170 -21.74 -19.59 -2.98
CA LEU A 170 -20.54 -20.27 -2.50
C LEU A 170 -20.27 -19.85 -1.05
N PRO A 171 -19.74 -20.76 -0.21
CA PRO A 171 -19.34 -20.44 1.16
C PRO A 171 -18.33 -19.28 1.19
N GLY A 172 -18.39 -18.45 2.22
CA GLY A 172 -17.44 -17.33 2.41
C GLY A 172 -15.97 -17.78 2.48
N SER A 173 -15.71 -19.02 2.91
CA SER A 173 -14.37 -19.64 2.88
C SER A 173 -13.86 -19.82 1.45
N ALA A 174 -14.71 -20.25 0.52
CA ALA A 174 -14.35 -20.39 -0.90
C ALA A 174 -13.98 -19.03 -1.51
N TRP A 175 -14.76 -18.00 -1.22
CA TRP A 175 -14.45 -16.62 -1.66
C TRP A 175 -13.15 -16.08 -1.05
N ASN A 176 -12.86 -16.36 0.22
CA ASN A 176 -11.59 -15.97 0.85
C ASN A 176 -10.39 -16.64 0.16
N VAL A 177 -10.50 -17.92 -0.17
CA VAL A 177 -9.43 -18.66 -0.88
C VAL A 177 -9.23 -18.09 -2.29
N LYS A 178 -10.32 -17.90 -3.05
CA LYS A 178 -10.24 -17.37 -4.41
C LYS A 178 -9.75 -15.93 -4.45
N GLY A 179 -10.20 -15.10 -3.51
CA GLY A 179 -9.70 -13.73 -3.37
C GLY A 179 -8.20 -13.71 -3.11
N ARG A 180 -7.70 -14.55 -2.20
CA ARG A 180 -6.27 -14.65 -1.92
C ARG A 180 -5.48 -15.13 -3.14
N GLU A 181 -5.93 -16.18 -3.80
CA GLU A 181 -5.31 -16.69 -5.03
C GLU A 181 -5.24 -15.62 -6.13
N ALA A 182 -6.30 -14.82 -6.29
CA ALA A 182 -6.32 -13.73 -7.27
C ALA A 182 -5.30 -12.63 -6.92
N LEU A 183 -5.20 -12.26 -5.63
CA LEU A 183 -4.22 -11.27 -5.17
C LEU A 183 -2.78 -11.76 -5.36
N ASP A 184 -2.48 -13.02 -5.05
CA ASP A 184 -1.15 -13.60 -5.19
C ASP A 184 -0.73 -13.64 -6.68
N LYS A 185 -1.61 -14.12 -7.56
CA LYS A 185 -1.37 -14.12 -9.01
C LYS A 185 -1.22 -12.72 -9.59
N LEU A 186 -2.01 -11.75 -9.10
CA LEU A 186 -1.92 -10.37 -9.57
C LEU A 186 -0.61 -9.72 -9.12
N LEU A 187 -0.16 -10.03 -7.89
CA LEU A 187 1.13 -9.57 -7.37
C LEU A 187 2.29 -10.14 -8.18
N GLU A 188 2.28 -11.44 -8.48
CA GLU A 188 3.25 -12.11 -9.34
C GLU A 188 3.30 -11.42 -10.71
N LYS A 189 2.16 -11.27 -11.37
CA LYS A 189 2.07 -10.63 -12.68
C LYS A 189 2.55 -9.19 -12.68
N ARG A 190 2.23 -8.42 -11.63
CA ARG A 190 2.70 -7.03 -11.48
C ARG A 190 4.20 -6.94 -11.24
N SER A 191 4.80 -8.00 -10.70
CA SER A 191 6.24 -8.10 -10.41
C SER A 191 7.07 -8.56 -11.61
N GLU A 192 6.44 -9.01 -12.71
CA GLU A 192 7.13 -9.40 -13.92
C GLU A 192 7.88 -8.21 -14.52
N VAL A 193 9.21 -8.35 -14.65
CA VAL A 193 10.05 -7.34 -15.30
C VAL A 193 10.06 -7.64 -16.78
N THR A 194 9.51 -6.75 -17.60
CA THR A 194 9.65 -6.84 -19.05
C THR A 194 11.10 -6.52 -19.41
N PRO A 195 11.87 -7.43 -20.03
CA PRO A 195 13.21 -7.11 -20.50
C PRO A 195 13.13 -5.98 -21.53
N HIS A 196 13.98 -4.98 -21.38
CA HIS A 196 14.13 -3.89 -22.34
C HIS A 196 14.99 -4.33 -23.52
#